data_58950a91478c79992ac01154f80bb5c8
#
_entry.id   58950a91478c79992ac01154f80bb5c8
#
_cell.length_a   1.000
_cell.length_b   1.000
_cell.length_c   1.000
_cell.angle_alpha   90.00
_cell.angle_beta   90.00
_cell.angle_gamma   90.00
#
_symmetry.space_group_name_H-M   'P 1'
#
loop_
_entity.id
_entity.type
_entity.pdbx_description
1 polymer ?
#
loop_
_entity_poly.entity_id
_entity_poly.type
_entity_poly.pdbx_seq_one_letter_code
_entity_poly.pdbx_strand_id
1 'polypeptide(L)'
;MNDVTRDVIAIIAKKKRVDKPNVELSDRLDDLGLESLDSVEMIFDLEEKFDIEIPYNANINNSRTDFGTVGDVVKAIQKLVDKKS
;
A
#
# COMPACT_ATOMS: atom_id res chain seq x y z
N MET A 1 -2.99 15.92 -10.48
CA MET A 1 -3.32 14.61 -9.90
C MET A 1 -2.05 13.81 -9.68
N ASN A 2 -1.97 13.19 -8.55
CA ASN A 2 -0.78 12.45 -8.18
C ASN A 2 -0.86 11.00 -8.67
N ASP A 3 0.04 10.63 -9.57
CA ASP A 3 0.05 9.28 -10.13
C ASP A 3 0.29 8.22 -9.05
N VAL A 4 1.05 8.58 -8.01
CA VAL A 4 1.33 7.66 -6.91
C VAL A 4 0.02 7.25 -6.25
N THR A 5 -0.83 8.22 -5.93
CA THR A 5 -2.11 7.93 -5.31
C THR A 5 -2.95 7.00 -6.16
N ARG A 6 -3.06 7.30 -7.44
CA ARG A 6 -3.87 6.50 -8.35
C ARG A 6 -3.32 5.08 -8.48
N ASP A 7 -2.02 4.95 -8.63
CA ASP A 7 -1.42 3.64 -8.80
C ASP A 7 -1.54 2.79 -7.54
N VAL A 8 -1.37 3.41 -6.37
CA VAL A 8 -1.53 2.69 -5.11
C VAL A 8 -2.95 2.20 -4.97
N ILE A 9 -3.93 3.06 -5.26
CA ILE A 9 -5.33 2.68 -5.16
C ILE A 9 -5.63 1.54 -6.12
N ALA A 10 -5.10 1.59 -7.34
CA ALA A 10 -5.34 0.53 -8.32
C ALA A 10 -4.79 -0.80 -7.84
N ILE A 11 -3.61 -0.79 -7.24
CA ILE A 11 -3.01 -2.02 -6.75
C ILE A 11 -3.83 -2.58 -5.58
N ILE A 12 -4.25 -1.72 -4.66
CA ILE A 12 -5.05 -2.17 -3.52
C ILE A 12 -6.40 -2.70 -3.99
N ALA A 13 -6.98 -2.05 -5.00
CA ALA A 13 -8.27 -2.50 -5.52
C ALA A 13 -8.20 -3.91 -6.08
N LYS A 14 -7.06 -4.30 -6.60
CA LYS A 14 -6.88 -5.66 -7.11
C LYS A 14 -6.81 -6.69 -5.99
N LYS A 15 -6.40 -6.25 -4.81
CA LYS A 15 -6.20 -7.17 -3.67
C LYS A 15 -7.40 -7.24 -2.76
N LYS A 16 -8.29 -6.26 -2.81
CA LYS A 16 -9.41 -6.22 -1.89
C LYS A 16 -10.32 -7.42 -2.08
N ARG A 17 -10.90 -7.85 -0.99
CA ARG A 17 -11.79 -9.03 -0.98
C ARG A 17 -13.23 -8.67 -0.72
N VAL A 18 -13.52 -7.37 -0.57
CA VAL A 18 -14.88 -6.90 -0.35
C VAL A 18 -15.41 -6.27 -1.62
N ASP A 19 -16.71 -6.27 -1.77
CA ASP A 19 -17.36 -5.71 -2.94
C ASP A 19 -17.58 -4.22 -2.73
N LYS A 20 -16.51 -3.45 -2.98
CA LYS A 20 -16.56 -2.01 -2.85
C LYS A 20 -16.07 -1.41 -4.16
N PRO A 21 -16.92 -0.67 -4.87
CA PRO A 21 -16.56 -0.16 -6.20
C PRO A 21 -15.42 0.84 -6.20
N ASN A 22 -15.31 1.64 -5.15
CA ASN A 22 -14.27 2.67 -5.08
C ASN A 22 -13.46 2.52 -3.82
N VAL A 23 -12.14 2.52 -3.96
CA VAL A 23 -11.22 2.51 -2.83
C VAL A 23 -10.84 3.95 -2.54
N GLU A 24 -10.96 4.35 -1.28
CA GLU A 24 -10.67 5.72 -0.86
C GLU A 24 -9.50 5.76 0.11
N LEU A 25 -8.91 6.94 0.25
CA LEU A 25 -7.75 7.09 1.13
C LEU A 25 -8.08 6.82 2.60
N SER A 26 -9.31 7.08 2.99
CA SER A 26 -9.76 6.85 4.36
C SER A 26 -10.10 5.40 4.64
N ASP A 27 -10.15 4.56 3.62
CA ASP A 27 -10.49 3.16 3.82
C ASP A 27 -9.36 2.45 4.57
N ARG A 28 -9.75 1.63 5.53
CA ARG A 28 -8.78 0.81 6.24
C ARG A 28 -8.53 -0.47 5.47
N LEU A 29 -7.28 -0.90 5.46
CA LEU A 29 -6.94 -2.14 4.77
C LEU A 29 -7.71 -3.33 5.33
N ASP A 30 -7.90 -3.35 6.64
CA ASP A 30 -8.71 -4.40 7.27
C ASP A 30 -10.13 -4.43 6.73
N ASP A 31 -10.70 -3.24 6.55
CA ASP A 31 -12.07 -3.12 6.05
C ASP A 31 -12.19 -3.57 4.60
N LEU A 32 -11.10 -3.50 3.86
CA LEU A 32 -11.08 -3.97 2.48
C LEU A 32 -10.83 -5.47 2.39
N GLY A 33 -10.67 -6.13 3.54
CA GLY A 33 -10.50 -7.56 3.56
C GLY A 33 -9.10 -8.05 3.26
N LEU A 34 -8.12 -7.16 3.27
CA LEU A 34 -6.75 -7.56 3.04
C LEU A 34 -6.19 -8.31 4.23
N GLU A 35 -5.65 -9.48 3.99
CA GLU A 35 -5.01 -10.29 5.02
C GLU A 35 -3.50 -10.05 4.96
N SER A 36 -2.78 -10.65 5.90
CA SER A 36 -1.33 -10.45 5.98
C SER A 36 -0.64 -10.77 4.67
N LEU A 37 -1.01 -11.86 4.05
CA LEU A 37 -0.41 -12.26 2.78
C LEU A 37 -0.74 -11.24 1.68
N ASP A 38 -1.97 -10.77 1.68
CA ASP A 38 -2.39 -9.77 0.70
C ASP A 38 -1.56 -8.50 0.85
N SER A 39 -1.29 -8.11 2.09
CA SER A 39 -0.49 -6.92 2.36
C SER A 39 0.94 -7.09 1.86
N VAL A 40 1.51 -8.27 2.07
CA VAL A 40 2.87 -8.53 1.58
C VAL A 40 2.92 -8.47 0.06
N GLU A 41 1.93 -9.08 -0.59
CA GLU A 41 1.87 -9.05 -2.05
C GLU A 41 1.68 -7.64 -2.57
N MET A 42 0.86 -6.86 -1.89
CA MET A 42 0.66 -5.46 -2.24
C MET A 42 1.98 -4.69 -2.19
N ILE A 43 2.75 -4.92 -1.15
CA ILE A 43 4.02 -4.24 -0.99
C ILE A 43 4.99 -4.62 -2.11
N PHE A 44 5.06 -5.90 -2.45
CA PHE A 44 5.90 -6.33 -3.56
C PHE A 44 5.47 -5.67 -4.88
N ASP A 45 4.17 -5.60 -5.11
CA ASP A 45 3.66 -4.96 -6.33
C ASP A 45 4.03 -3.48 -6.36
N LEU A 46 3.95 -2.81 -5.21
CA LEU A 46 4.31 -1.40 -5.13
C LEU A 46 5.80 -1.18 -5.36
N GLU A 47 6.62 -2.05 -4.79
CA GLU A 47 8.07 -1.94 -5.00
C GLU A 47 8.42 -2.09 -6.47
N GLU A 48 7.78 -3.02 -7.13
CA GLU A 48 8.03 -3.27 -8.54
C GLU A 48 7.49 -2.13 -9.40
N LYS A 49 6.30 -1.66 -9.08
CA LYS A 49 5.65 -0.62 -9.87
C LYS A 49 6.43 0.69 -9.85
N PHE A 50 6.95 1.06 -8.69
CA PHE A 50 7.63 2.35 -8.52
C PHE A 50 9.14 2.22 -8.51
N ASP A 51 9.64 1.00 -8.61
CA ASP A 51 11.08 0.74 -8.57
C ASP A 51 11.69 1.32 -7.30
N ILE A 52 11.10 0.99 -6.18
CA ILE A 52 11.54 1.44 -4.86
C ILE A 52 11.70 0.25 -3.95
N GLU A 53 12.34 0.48 -2.82
CA GLU A 53 12.47 -0.53 -1.78
C GLU A 53 11.82 -0.02 -0.51
N ILE A 54 10.79 -0.71 -0.06
CA ILE A 54 10.11 -0.33 1.18
C ILE A 54 10.91 -0.90 2.34
N PRO A 55 11.35 -0.06 3.28
CA PRO A 55 12.16 -0.54 4.39
C PRO A 55 11.48 -1.65 5.16
N TYR A 56 12.23 -2.67 5.45
CA TYR A 56 11.75 -3.79 6.25
C TYR A 56 12.49 -3.77 7.56
N ASN A 57 11.77 -3.66 8.65
CA ASN A 57 12.37 -3.64 9.98
C ASN A 57 12.09 -4.95 10.67
N ALA A 58 13.07 -5.84 10.66
CA ALA A 58 12.91 -7.17 11.22
C ALA A 58 12.75 -7.17 12.74
N ASN A 59 13.09 -6.07 13.39
CA ASN A 59 12.99 -5.97 14.84
C ASN A 59 11.61 -5.58 15.31
N ILE A 60 10.72 -5.28 14.39
CA ILE A 60 9.40 -4.80 14.72
C ILE A 60 8.38 -5.77 14.16
N ASN A 61 7.42 -6.14 15.00
CA ASN A 61 6.43 -7.13 14.62
C ASN A 61 5.59 -6.72 13.43
N ASN A 62 5.32 -5.44 13.31
CA ASN A 62 4.44 -4.95 12.27
C ASN A 62 5.13 -4.67 10.97
N SER A 63 6.40 -4.41 11.04
CA SER A 63 7.25 -4.15 9.90
C SER A 63 6.52 -3.40 8.78
N ARG A 64 6.67 -3.87 7.56
CA ARG A 64 6.13 -3.13 6.42
C ARG A 64 4.68 -3.44 6.10
N THR A 65 4.06 -4.32 6.86
CA THR A 65 2.66 -4.64 6.65
C THR A 65 1.75 -3.86 7.57
N ASP A 66 2.32 -2.95 8.36
CA ASP A 66 1.58 -2.23 9.38
C ASP A 66 1.05 -0.89 8.88
N PHE A 67 0.25 -0.95 7.84
CA PHE A 67 -0.43 0.23 7.35
C PHE A 67 -1.88 0.17 7.77
N GLY A 68 -2.38 1.25 8.37
CA GLY A 68 -3.76 1.30 8.82
C GLY A 68 -4.73 1.56 7.68
N THR A 69 -4.45 2.58 6.89
CA THR A 69 -5.35 3.02 5.84
C THR A 69 -4.64 3.07 4.50
N VAL A 70 -5.44 3.19 3.45
CA VAL A 70 -4.91 3.39 2.10
C VAL A 70 -4.05 4.65 2.06
N GLY A 71 -4.48 5.71 2.75
CA GLY A 71 -3.71 6.94 2.81
C GLY A 71 -2.33 6.76 3.42
N ASP A 72 -2.22 5.87 4.42
CA ASP A 72 -0.92 5.58 5.02
C ASP A 72 0.02 4.96 4.00
N VAL A 73 -0.49 4.07 3.18
CA VAL A 73 0.30 3.46 2.11
C VAL A 73 0.75 4.51 1.11
N VAL A 74 -0.18 5.36 0.69
CA VAL A 74 0.15 6.41 -0.28
C VAL A 74 1.25 7.31 0.26
N LYS A 75 1.15 7.69 1.53
CA LYS A 75 2.17 8.54 2.14
C LYS A 75 3.55 7.89 2.13
N ALA A 76 3.59 6.63 2.51
CA ALA A 76 4.86 5.92 2.56
C ALA A 76 5.48 5.81 1.17
N ILE A 77 4.67 5.47 0.17
CA ILE A 77 5.17 5.34 -1.20
C ILE A 77 5.62 6.68 -1.75
N GLN A 78 4.84 7.74 -1.47
CA GLN A 78 5.19 9.07 -1.95
C GLN A 78 6.55 9.52 -1.42
N LYS A 79 6.81 9.25 -0.15
CA LYS A 79 8.10 9.58 0.45
C LYS A 79 9.25 8.87 -0.24
N LEU A 80 9.06 7.59 -0.53
CA LEU A 80 10.12 6.81 -1.17
C LEU A 80 10.35 7.24 -2.60
N VAL A 81 9.29 7.55 -3.31
CA VAL A 81 9.40 8.05 -4.69
C VAL A 81 10.11 9.40 -4.71
N ASP A 82 9.75 10.27 -3.80
CA ASP A 82 10.38 11.60 -3.71
C ASP A 82 11.87 11.49 -3.40
N LYS A 83 12.22 10.58 -2.53
CA LYS A 83 13.60 10.34 -2.16
C LYS A 83 14.42 9.83 -3.33
N LYS A 84 13.80 9.04 -4.16
CA LYS A 84 14.44 8.42 -5.29
C LYS A 84 14.81 9.45 -6.37
N SER A 85 14.02 10.49 -6.49
CA SER A 85 14.19 11.49 -7.55
C SER A 85 15.45 12.37 -7.34
#